data_6705148c072e7d2cacf96363417d3557
#
_entry.id   6705148c072e7d2cacf96363417d3557
#
_cell.length_a   1.000
_cell.length_b   1.000
_cell.length_c   1.000
_cell.angle_alpha   90.00
_cell.angle_beta   90.00
_cell.angle_gamma   90.00
#
_symmetry.space_group_name_H-M   'P 1'
#
loop_
_entity.id
_entity.type
_entity.pdbx_description
1 polymer ?
#
loop_
_entity_poly.entity_id
_entity_poly.type
_entity_poly.pdbx_seq_one_letter_code
_entity_poly.pdbx_strand_id
1 'polypeptide(L)'
;TLYDDITPNLKERVEDVLFNRRSDATERLVEIAEEYRGVKRSVVKDLSWRESLVDERLKHTLVEGITDFIDEDTEEARQNYERPIHVIEGPLMDGMNVVGDLFGSGKMFLPQVVKSARVMKKAVAHLIPFIEEEKDAMGLTGKSNGKIIMATVKGDVHDIGKNIVGVVLGCNGYEIIDLGVMVPVDKILSKAEECDADVIGLSGLITPSLDEMVTIAKE
;
A
#
# COMPACT_ATOMS: atom_id res chain seq x y z
N THR A 1 -3.46 -9.80 20.73
CA THR A 1 -3.78 -10.84 21.75
C THR A 1 -2.87 -10.61 22.91
N LEU A 2 -3.43 -10.38 24.10
CA LEU A 2 -2.63 -10.30 25.31
C LEU A 2 -2.07 -11.69 25.63
N TYR A 3 -0.92 -11.76 26.27
CA TYR A 3 -0.25 -13.02 26.62
C TYR A 3 -1.14 -13.94 27.47
N ASP A 4 -1.92 -13.33 28.35
CA ASP A 4 -2.83 -14.07 29.25
C ASP A 4 -4.07 -14.63 28.53
N ASP A 5 -4.38 -14.14 27.33
CA ASP A 5 -5.49 -14.62 26.51
C ASP A 5 -5.11 -15.82 25.61
N ILE A 6 -3.82 -16.18 25.58
CA ILE A 6 -3.35 -17.31 24.79
C ILE A 6 -3.73 -18.62 25.48
N THR A 7 -4.33 -19.55 24.70
CA THR A 7 -4.68 -20.86 25.27
C THR A 7 -3.44 -21.59 25.80
N PRO A 8 -3.55 -22.32 26.92
CA PRO A 8 -2.40 -22.98 27.57
C PRO A 8 -1.58 -23.85 26.60
N ASN A 9 -2.24 -24.63 25.74
CA ASN A 9 -1.57 -25.51 24.76
C ASN A 9 -0.75 -24.72 23.73
N LEU A 10 -1.30 -23.63 23.19
CA LEU A 10 -0.56 -22.77 22.25
C LEU A 10 0.58 -22.03 22.95
N LYS A 11 0.34 -21.55 24.16
CA LYS A 11 1.33 -20.85 24.99
C LYS A 11 2.54 -21.74 25.27
N GLU A 12 2.34 -22.97 25.73
CA GLU A 12 3.41 -23.93 25.99
C GLU A 12 4.25 -24.18 24.73
N ARG A 13 3.62 -24.43 23.58
CA ARG A 13 4.33 -24.75 22.34
C ARG A 13 5.09 -23.57 21.76
N VAL A 14 4.52 -22.35 21.87
CA VAL A 14 5.21 -21.11 21.48
C VAL A 14 6.42 -20.84 22.40
N GLU A 15 6.25 -21.01 23.71
CA GLU A 15 7.36 -20.87 24.67
C GLU A 15 8.46 -21.92 24.45
N ASP A 16 8.11 -23.16 24.14
CA ASP A 16 9.07 -24.21 23.82
C ASP A 16 9.97 -23.82 22.65
N VAL A 17 9.41 -23.18 21.61
CA VAL A 17 10.18 -22.66 20.46
C VAL A 17 11.02 -21.45 20.86
N LEU A 18 10.41 -20.45 21.52
CA LEU A 18 11.09 -19.20 21.88
C LEU A 18 12.26 -19.41 22.84
N PHE A 19 12.10 -20.32 23.79
CA PHE A 19 13.14 -20.61 24.81
C PHE A 19 13.99 -21.84 24.46
N ASN A 20 13.79 -22.42 23.27
CA ASN A 20 14.52 -23.62 22.82
C ASN A 20 14.54 -24.74 23.86
N ARG A 21 13.36 -24.99 24.49
CA ARG A 21 13.23 -25.97 25.58
C ARG A 21 13.33 -27.42 25.12
N ARG A 22 13.08 -27.67 23.82
CA ARG A 22 12.97 -29.02 23.23
C ARG A 22 13.49 -29.02 21.80
N SER A 23 14.09 -30.10 21.38
CA SER A 23 14.56 -30.27 19.99
C SER A 23 13.41 -30.41 18.95
N ASP A 24 12.23 -30.90 19.38
CA ASP A 24 11.03 -31.08 18.55
C ASP A 24 10.01 -29.91 18.70
N ALA A 25 10.41 -28.78 19.30
CA ALA A 25 9.52 -27.66 19.60
C ALA A 25 8.84 -27.10 18.36
N THR A 26 9.58 -26.93 17.27
CA THR A 26 9.06 -26.40 16.02
C THR A 26 8.03 -27.33 15.39
N GLU A 27 8.30 -28.63 15.36
CA GLU A 27 7.39 -29.64 14.82
C GLU A 27 6.07 -29.67 15.59
N ARG A 28 6.13 -29.66 16.90
CA ARG A 28 4.96 -29.61 17.79
C ARG A 28 4.12 -28.34 17.61
N LEU A 29 4.74 -27.19 17.35
CA LEU A 29 4.00 -25.96 17.06
C LEU A 29 3.32 -26.03 15.70
N VAL A 30 4.00 -26.58 14.68
CA VAL A 30 3.45 -26.76 13.34
C VAL A 30 2.25 -27.72 13.35
N GLU A 31 2.29 -28.80 14.14
CA GLU A 31 1.17 -29.77 14.27
C GLU A 31 -0.14 -29.08 14.66
N ILE A 32 -0.10 -28.11 15.58
CA ILE A 32 -1.32 -27.40 16.01
C ILE A 32 -1.63 -26.16 15.17
N ALA A 33 -0.73 -25.72 14.30
CA ALA A 33 -0.94 -24.52 13.49
C ALA A 33 -2.20 -24.61 12.61
N GLU A 34 -2.52 -25.81 12.10
CA GLU A 34 -3.73 -26.05 11.31
C GLU A 34 -5.01 -25.86 12.13
N GLU A 35 -5.03 -26.26 13.39
CA GLU A 35 -6.16 -26.05 14.29
C GLU A 35 -6.45 -24.56 14.51
N TYR A 36 -5.39 -23.74 14.56
CA TYR A 36 -5.48 -22.29 14.73
C TYR A 36 -5.67 -21.52 13.42
N ARG A 37 -5.39 -22.10 12.27
CA ARG A 37 -5.79 -21.55 10.95
C ARG A 37 -7.31 -21.51 10.78
N GLY A 38 -8.02 -22.47 11.41
CA GLY A 38 -9.49 -22.54 11.37
C GLY A 38 -10.22 -21.69 12.42
N VAL A 39 -9.53 -21.19 13.44
CA VAL A 39 -10.07 -20.22 14.40
C VAL A 39 -9.97 -18.81 13.81
N LYS A 40 -10.53 -18.62 12.60
CA LYS A 40 -11.32 -17.42 12.41
C LYS A 40 -12.39 -17.53 13.53
N ARG A 41 -12.25 -16.74 14.62
CA ARG A 41 -13.44 -16.26 15.30
C ARG A 41 -14.38 -15.94 14.14
N SER A 42 -15.55 -16.56 14.12
CA SER A 42 -16.68 -16.02 13.41
C SER A 42 -17.01 -14.70 14.13
N VAL A 43 -16.19 -13.70 13.91
CA VAL A 43 -16.61 -12.34 14.00
C VAL A 43 -17.70 -12.31 12.95
N VAL A 44 -18.95 -12.35 13.41
CA VAL A 44 -20.06 -11.89 12.58
C VAL A 44 -19.52 -10.60 12.02
N LYS A 45 -19.18 -10.59 10.71
CA LYS A 45 -18.64 -9.40 10.05
C LYS A 45 -19.75 -8.37 10.26
N ASP A 46 -19.49 -7.39 11.11
CA ASP A 46 -20.43 -6.27 11.24
C ASP A 46 -20.46 -5.58 9.88
N LEU A 47 -21.52 -5.78 9.16
CA LEU A 47 -21.74 -5.20 7.83
C LEU A 47 -22.66 -3.97 7.90
N SER A 48 -22.95 -3.44 9.09
CA SER A 48 -23.78 -2.23 9.26
C SER A 48 -23.23 -1.03 8.47
N TRP A 49 -21.91 -0.94 8.30
CA TRP A 49 -21.26 0.08 7.48
C TRP A 49 -21.65 0.01 5.99
N ARG A 50 -22.15 -1.14 5.51
CA ARG A 50 -22.65 -1.28 4.13
C ARG A 50 -23.92 -0.47 3.86
N GLU A 51 -24.64 -0.06 4.89
CA GLU A 51 -25.83 0.81 4.79
C GLU A 51 -25.48 2.29 4.57
N SER A 52 -24.19 2.66 4.72
CA SER A 52 -23.71 4.02 4.53
C SER A 52 -23.63 4.40 3.04
N LEU A 53 -23.50 5.70 2.77
CA LEU A 53 -23.24 6.21 1.41
C LEU A 53 -21.95 5.60 0.86
N VAL A 54 -21.88 5.49 -0.47
CA VAL A 54 -20.76 4.84 -1.17
C VAL A 54 -19.41 5.47 -0.81
N ASP A 55 -19.34 6.78 -0.66
CA ASP A 55 -18.12 7.50 -0.30
C ASP A 55 -17.62 7.09 1.10
N GLU A 56 -18.53 6.96 2.05
CA GLU A 56 -18.19 6.50 3.40
C GLU A 56 -17.80 5.01 3.41
N ARG A 57 -18.41 4.19 2.55
CA ARG A 57 -18.02 2.80 2.37
C ARG A 57 -16.61 2.68 1.81
N LEU A 58 -16.25 3.49 0.81
CA LEU A 58 -14.90 3.54 0.23
C LEU A 58 -13.85 3.98 1.28
N LYS A 59 -14.15 5.02 2.06
CA LYS A 59 -13.28 5.43 3.18
C LYS A 59 -13.11 4.31 4.20
N HIS A 60 -14.20 3.68 4.62
CA HIS A 60 -14.17 2.57 5.58
C HIS A 60 -13.33 1.39 5.07
N THR A 61 -13.50 0.97 3.81
CA THR A 61 -12.74 -0.14 3.21
C THR A 61 -11.24 0.16 3.16
N LEU A 62 -10.86 1.42 2.90
CA LEU A 62 -9.46 1.86 2.92
C LEU A 62 -8.88 1.81 4.33
N VAL A 63 -9.58 2.37 5.33
CA VAL A 63 -9.11 2.41 6.72
C VAL A 63 -8.97 1.00 7.30
N GLU A 64 -9.95 0.12 7.06
CA GLU A 64 -9.96 -1.25 7.58
C GLU A 64 -9.17 -2.25 6.71
N GLY A 65 -8.76 -1.84 5.51
CA GLY A 65 -8.02 -2.70 4.58
C GLY A 65 -8.88 -3.83 3.99
N ILE A 66 -10.19 -3.59 3.77
CA ILE A 66 -11.16 -4.56 3.27
C ILE A 66 -11.17 -4.53 1.73
N THR A 67 -10.94 -5.66 1.07
CA THR A 67 -10.92 -5.75 -0.40
C THR A 67 -12.17 -6.41 -0.98
N ASP A 68 -13.06 -6.96 -0.15
CA ASP A 68 -14.15 -7.82 -0.58
C ASP A 68 -15.20 -7.06 -1.44
N PHE A 69 -15.43 -5.77 -1.15
CA PHE A 69 -16.50 -4.96 -1.78
C PHE A 69 -15.97 -3.81 -2.64
N ILE A 70 -14.64 -3.67 -2.74
CA ILE A 70 -14.05 -2.45 -3.31
C ILE A 70 -14.40 -2.24 -4.78
N ASP A 71 -14.51 -3.30 -5.59
CA ASP A 71 -14.83 -3.18 -7.01
C ASP A 71 -16.28 -2.69 -7.20
N GLU A 72 -17.21 -3.25 -6.43
CA GLU A 72 -18.63 -2.86 -6.47
C GLU A 72 -18.83 -1.41 -6.01
N ASP A 73 -18.21 -1.04 -4.88
CA ASP A 73 -18.32 0.31 -4.32
C ASP A 73 -17.62 1.34 -5.21
N THR A 74 -16.51 0.98 -5.84
CA THR A 74 -15.81 1.86 -6.79
C THR A 74 -16.64 2.08 -8.06
N GLU A 75 -17.30 1.04 -8.56
CA GLU A 75 -18.17 1.17 -9.72
C GLU A 75 -19.41 2.01 -9.40
N GLU A 76 -20.04 1.81 -8.22
CA GLU A 76 -21.17 2.65 -7.79
C GLU A 76 -20.75 4.11 -7.67
N ALA A 77 -19.58 4.39 -7.06
CA ALA A 77 -19.05 5.74 -6.96
C ALA A 77 -18.80 6.32 -8.36
N ARG A 78 -18.15 5.56 -9.27
CA ARG A 78 -17.89 6.00 -10.64
C ARG A 78 -19.16 6.46 -11.36
N GLN A 79 -20.28 5.77 -11.15
CA GLN A 79 -21.56 6.14 -11.75
C GLN A 79 -22.18 7.39 -11.13
N ASN A 80 -21.84 7.72 -9.90
CA ASN A 80 -22.35 8.89 -9.18
C ASN A 80 -21.51 10.16 -9.42
N TYR A 81 -20.28 10.01 -9.88
CA TYR A 81 -19.39 11.13 -10.16
C TYR A 81 -19.37 11.47 -11.66
N GLU A 82 -19.21 12.73 -11.97
CA GLU A 82 -19.15 13.23 -13.36
C GLU A 82 -17.96 12.64 -14.13
N ARG A 83 -16.82 12.44 -13.42
CA ARG A 83 -15.60 11.91 -14.02
C ARG A 83 -15.00 10.81 -13.14
N PRO A 84 -14.45 9.73 -13.75
CA PRO A 84 -13.82 8.65 -13.00
C PRO A 84 -12.71 9.11 -12.05
N ILE A 85 -11.93 10.12 -12.47
CA ILE A 85 -10.82 10.67 -11.65
C ILE A 85 -11.32 11.28 -10.34
N HIS A 86 -12.52 11.84 -10.29
CA HIS A 86 -13.08 12.45 -9.09
C HIS A 86 -13.33 11.42 -7.96
N VAL A 87 -13.50 10.14 -8.28
CA VAL A 87 -13.58 9.08 -7.28
C VAL A 87 -12.23 8.90 -6.57
N ILE A 88 -11.14 9.05 -7.31
CA ILE A 88 -9.78 8.98 -6.76
C ILE A 88 -9.51 10.22 -5.91
N GLU A 89 -9.72 11.42 -6.47
CA GLU A 89 -9.45 12.72 -5.82
C GLU A 89 -10.37 12.99 -4.62
N GLY A 90 -11.55 12.40 -4.58
CA GLY A 90 -12.52 12.53 -3.51
C GLY A 90 -12.40 11.38 -2.49
N PRO A 91 -13.36 10.44 -2.47
CA PRO A 91 -13.51 9.47 -1.38
C PRO A 91 -12.30 8.56 -1.17
N LEU A 92 -11.57 8.20 -2.23
CA LEU A 92 -10.38 7.35 -2.09
C LEU A 92 -9.22 8.12 -1.44
N MET A 93 -8.95 9.35 -1.86
CA MET A 93 -7.91 10.18 -1.23
C MET A 93 -8.30 10.60 0.17
N ASP A 94 -9.57 10.90 0.44
CA ASP A 94 -10.05 11.17 1.79
C ASP A 94 -9.79 9.99 2.75
N GLY A 95 -10.07 8.77 2.29
CA GLY A 95 -9.77 7.56 3.05
C GLY A 95 -8.26 7.39 3.31
N MET A 96 -7.41 7.65 2.31
CA MET A 96 -5.96 7.59 2.47
C MET A 96 -5.41 8.69 3.38
N ASN A 97 -6.01 9.87 3.40
CA ASN A 97 -5.67 10.93 4.36
C ASN A 97 -5.93 10.47 5.80
N VAL A 98 -7.09 9.84 6.06
CA VAL A 98 -7.39 9.25 7.38
C VAL A 98 -6.36 8.17 7.76
N VAL A 99 -5.98 7.30 6.82
CA VAL A 99 -4.91 6.30 7.03
C VAL A 99 -3.59 6.97 7.38
N GLY A 100 -3.23 8.04 6.69
CA GLY A 100 -2.03 8.84 6.95
C GLY A 100 -2.03 9.46 8.35
N ASP A 101 -3.13 10.06 8.78
CA ASP A 101 -3.30 10.65 10.11
C ASP A 101 -3.23 9.59 11.22
N LEU A 102 -3.86 8.44 11.02
CA LEU A 102 -3.80 7.31 11.96
C LEU A 102 -2.38 6.75 12.07
N PHE A 103 -1.67 6.64 10.96
CA PHE A 103 -0.28 6.19 10.95
C PHE A 103 0.64 7.24 11.62
N GLY A 104 0.52 8.51 11.27
CA GLY A 104 1.32 9.59 11.84
C GLY A 104 1.10 9.78 13.34
N SER A 105 -0.12 9.50 13.85
CA SER A 105 -0.43 9.52 15.28
C SER A 105 -0.08 8.22 16.03
N GLY A 106 0.47 7.21 15.35
CA GLY A 106 0.82 5.92 15.95
C GLY A 106 -0.37 5.00 16.26
N LYS A 107 -1.57 5.35 15.80
CA LYS A 107 -2.79 4.53 15.97
C LYS A 107 -2.92 3.42 14.93
N MET A 108 -2.21 3.54 13.83
CA MET A 108 -2.13 2.54 12.76
C MET A 108 -0.69 2.13 12.54
N PHE A 109 -0.44 0.85 12.26
CA PHE A 109 0.89 0.31 12.03
C PHE A 109 1.12 0.01 10.56
N LEU A 110 2.39 -0.06 10.15
CA LEU A 110 2.80 -0.26 8.76
C LEU A 110 2.08 -1.42 8.03
N PRO A 111 1.86 -2.61 8.61
CA PRO A 111 1.10 -3.67 7.95
C PRO A 111 -0.34 -3.30 7.61
N GLN A 112 -0.96 -2.42 8.39
CA GLN A 112 -2.32 -1.92 8.12
C GLN A 112 -2.30 -0.92 6.96
N VAL A 113 -1.32 -0.01 6.92
CA VAL A 113 -1.12 0.91 5.79
C VAL A 113 -0.90 0.15 4.47
N VAL A 114 -0.13 -0.94 4.50
CA VAL A 114 0.06 -1.81 3.33
C VAL A 114 -1.26 -2.45 2.87
N LYS A 115 -2.15 -2.83 3.80
CA LYS A 115 -3.50 -3.32 3.44
C LYS A 115 -4.32 -2.21 2.79
N SER A 116 -4.33 -1.00 3.35
CA SER A 116 -5.01 0.16 2.78
C SER A 116 -4.50 0.49 1.37
N ALA A 117 -3.18 0.48 1.16
CA ALA A 117 -2.57 0.67 -0.15
C ALA A 117 -3.01 -0.40 -1.17
N ARG A 118 -3.21 -1.64 -0.73
CA ARG A 118 -3.74 -2.71 -1.59
C ARG A 118 -5.19 -2.44 -2.01
N VAL A 119 -6.03 -1.95 -1.10
CA VAL A 119 -7.40 -1.54 -1.40
C VAL A 119 -7.40 -0.40 -2.40
N MET A 120 -6.60 0.64 -2.17
CA MET A 120 -6.42 1.78 -3.08
C MET A 120 -6.01 1.33 -4.48
N LYS A 121 -4.97 0.48 -4.57
CA LYS A 121 -4.50 -0.05 -5.85
C LYS A 121 -5.60 -0.80 -6.61
N LYS A 122 -6.44 -1.56 -5.91
CA LYS A 122 -7.54 -2.33 -6.53
C LYS A 122 -8.63 -1.40 -7.05
N ALA A 123 -9.03 -0.39 -6.27
CA ALA A 123 -9.99 0.63 -6.71
C ALA A 123 -9.51 1.39 -7.95
N VAL A 124 -8.26 1.85 -7.92
CA VAL A 124 -7.64 2.56 -9.04
C VAL A 124 -7.56 1.69 -10.29
N ALA A 125 -7.17 0.41 -10.15
CA ALA A 125 -7.12 -0.52 -11.28
C ALA A 125 -8.49 -0.68 -11.96
N HIS A 126 -9.58 -0.62 -11.19
CA HIS A 126 -10.93 -0.63 -11.72
C HIS A 126 -11.24 0.66 -12.53
N LEU A 127 -10.74 1.81 -12.09
CA LEU A 127 -11.03 3.12 -12.71
C LEU A 127 -10.16 3.43 -13.94
N ILE A 128 -8.96 2.84 -14.04
CA ILE A 128 -8.00 3.13 -15.13
C ILE A 128 -8.63 3.03 -16.52
N PRO A 129 -9.36 1.95 -16.90
CA PRO A 129 -9.93 1.85 -18.24
C PRO A 129 -10.86 3.02 -18.58
N PHE A 130 -11.68 3.46 -17.65
CA PHE A 130 -12.62 4.57 -17.83
C PHE A 130 -11.91 5.93 -17.92
N ILE A 131 -10.80 6.10 -17.16
CA ILE A 131 -9.98 7.29 -17.25
C ILE A 131 -9.28 7.37 -18.60
N GLU A 132 -8.81 6.23 -19.11
CA GLU A 132 -8.20 6.15 -20.44
C GLU A 132 -9.18 6.44 -21.55
N GLU A 133 -10.39 5.87 -21.49
CA GLU A 133 -11.48 6.18 -22.44
C GLU A 133 -11.85 7.67 -22.44
N GLU A 134 -11.93 8.30 -21.25
CA GLU A 134 -12.17 9.73 -21.13
C GLU A 134 -11.04 10.56 -21.77
N LYS A 135 -9.77 10.21 -21.49
CA LYS A 135 -8.61 10.87 -22.09
C LYS A 135 -8.61 10.76 -23.63
N ASP A 136 -8.95 9.58 -24.14
CA ASP A 136 -9.06 9.34 -25.58
C ASP A 136 -10.15 10.22 -26.20
N ALA A 137 -11.33 10.27 -25.57
CA ALA A 137 -12.45 11.11 -26.01
C ALA A 137 -12.13 12.61 -26.02
N MET A 138 -11.25 13.05 -25.09
CA MET A 138 -10.80 14.44 -25.00
C MET A 138 -9.60 14.76 -25.91
N GLY A 139 -9.07 13.78 -26.65
CA GLY A 139 -7.87 13.94 -27.49
C GLY A 139 -6.58 14.16 -26.68
N LEU A 140 -6.58 13.73 -25.40
CA LEU A 140 -5.47 13.85 -24.47
C LEU A 140 -4.61 12.57 -24.39
N THR A 141 -4.80 11.64 -25.31
CA THR A 141 -4.09 10.37 -25.37
C THR A 141 -2.59 10.60 -25.40
N GLY A 142 -1.88 9.97 -24.47
CA GLY A 142 -0.42 10.03 -24.39
C GLY A 142 0.16 11.23 -23.63
N LYS A 143 -0.66 12.08 -23.02
CA LYS A 143 -0.14 13.13 -22.12
C LYS A 143 -0.16 12.63 -20.67
N SER A 144 0.99 12.09 -20.24
CA SER A 144 1.31 11.99 -18.82
C SER A 144 1.45 13.41 -18.23
N ASN A 145 1.11 13.59 -16.96
CA ASN A 145 1.40 14.85 -16.25
C ASN A 145 2.93 15.05 -16.03
N GLY A 146 3.71 14.04 -16.35
CA GLY A 146 5.16 13.99 -16.25
C GLY A 146 5.64 12.58 -15.95
N LYS A 147 6.96 12.36 -16.12
CA LYS A 147 7.64 11.10 -15.83
C LYS A 147 8.43 11.22 -14.55
N ILE A 148 8.24 10.30 -13.63
CA ILE A 148 8.92 10.30 -12.32
C ILE A 148 9.69 8.99 -12.17
N ILE A 149 11.00 9.10 -12.02
CA ILE A 149 11.82 7.98 -11.58
C ILE A 149 11.72 7.85 -10.07
N MET A 150 11.55 6.63 -9.59
CA MET A 150 11.57 6.33 -8.16
C MET A 150 12.64 5.27 -7.88
N ALA A 151 13.47 5.53 -6.87
CA ALA A 151 14.53 4.61 -6.47
C ALA A 151 14.77 4.65 -4.96
N THR A 152 14.99 3.49 -4.36
CA THR A 152 15.62 3.42 -3.04
C THR A 152 17.12 3.39 -3.25
N VAL A 153 17.82 4.35 -2.68
CA VAL A 153 19.23 4.59 -2.94
C VAL A 153 20.13 3.43 -2.51
N LYS A 154 21.35 3.40 -3.02
CA LYS A 154 22.35 2.39 -2.69
C LYS A 154 22.55 2.30 -1.17
N GLY A 155 22.64 1.08 -0.65
CA GLY A 155 22.78 0.80 0.78
C GLY A 155 21.46 0.70 1.53
N ASP A 156 20.31 0.92 0.89
CA ASP A 156 19.00 0.85 1.52
C ASP A 156 18.04 -0.08 0.76
N VAL A 157 17.18 -0.79 1.52
CA VAL A 157 16.19 -1.74 0.99
C VAL A 157 14.76 -1.38 1.42
N HIS A 158 14.58 -0.28 2.15
CA HIS A 158 13.27 0.14 2.65
C HIS A 158 12.48 0.87 1.56
N ASP A 159 11.63 0.15 0.87
CA ASP A 159 10.91 0.66 -0.31
C ASP A 159 9.38 0.79 -0.14
N ILE A 160 8.83 0.39 1.00
CA ILE A 160 7.38 0.40 1.21
C ILE A 160 6.80 1.81 1.04
N GLY A 161 7.44 2.81 1.65
CA GLY A 161 7.02 4.22 1.51
C GLY A 161 7.10 4.70 0.07
N LYS A 162 8.20 4.39 -0.63
CA LYS A 162 8.41 4.70 -2.04
C LYS A 162 7.28 4.10 -2.90
N ASN A 163 6.96 2.82 -2.69
CA ASN A 163 5.95 2.12 -3.45
C ASN A 163 4.55 2.72 -3.24
N ILE A 164 4.21 3.14 -2.01
CA ILE A 164 2.95 3.83 -1.72
C ILE A 164 2.89 5.17 -2.45
N VAL A 165 3.93 5.98 -2.36
CA VAL A 165 4.01 7.28 -3.07
C VAL A 165 3.92 7.08 -4.58
N GLY A 166 4.62 6.07 -5.14
CA GLY A 166 4.55 5.73 -6.55
C GLY A 166 3.14 5.37 -7.02
N VAL A 167 2.41 4.59 -6.22
CA VAL A 167 0.99 4.27 -6.52
C VAL A 167 0.14 5.54 -6.54
N VAL A 168 0.26 6.41 -5.53
CA VAL A 168 -0.52 7.66 -5.46
C VAL A 168 -0.21 8.58 -6.64
N LEU A 169 1.06 8.77 -6.99
CA LEU A 169 1.47 9.60 -8.12
C LEU A 169 0.98 9.00 -9.45
N GLY A 170 1.08 7.67 -9.62
CA GLY A 170 0.54 6.97 -10.79
C GLY A 170 -0.96 7.16 -10.94
N CYS A 171 -1.72 7.15 -9.82
CA CYS A 171 -3.15 7.46 -9.80
C CYS A 171 -3.46 8.90 -10.25
N ASN A 172 -2.53 9.82 -10.01
CA ASN A 172 -2.64 11.23 -10.43
C ASN A 172 -2.12 11.48 -11.84
N GLY A 173 -1.94 10.44 -12.65
CA GLY A 173 -1.61 10.57 -14.07
C GLY A 173 -0.14 10.79 -14.38
N TYR A 174 0.76 10.54 -13.41
CA TYR A 174 2.21 10.51 -13.67
C TYR A 174 2.65 9.13 -14.15
N GLU A 175 3.60 9.11 -15.08
CA GLU A 175 4.29 7.87 -15.46
C GLU A 175 5.37 7.57 -14.42
N ILE A 176 5.24 6.45 -13.72
CA ILE A 176 6.18 6.04 -12.66
C ILE A 176 7.14 4.98 -13.19
N ILE A 177 8.42 5.28 -13.14
CA ILE A 177 9.50 4.36 -13.49
C ILE A 177 10.22 3.98 -12.20
N ASP A 178 9.87 2.83 -11.62
CA ASP A 178 10.46 2.33 -10.37
C ASP A 178 11.71 1.50 -10.68
N LEU A 179 12.86 1.94 -10.18
CA LEU A 179 14.15 1.26 -10.33
C LEU A 179 14.42 0.23 -9.22
N GLY A 180 13.53 0.13 -8.22
CA GLY A 180 13.66 -0.80 -7.09
C GLY A 180 14.53 -0.27 -5.96
N VAL A 181 15.29 -1.16 -5.34
CA VAL A 181 16.11 -0.90 -4.14
C VAL A 181 17.60 -1.02 -4.45
N MET A 182 18.45 -0.49 -3.55
CA MET A 182 19.92 -0.56 -3.68
C MET A 182 20.45 0.04 -4.98
N VAL A 183 19.80 1.07 -5.50
CA VAL A 183 20.10 1.62 -6.82
C VAL A 183 21.27 2.61 -6.74
N PRO A 184 22.37 2.39 -7.49
CA PRO A 184 23.49 3.32 -7.51
C PRO A 184 23.17 4.60 -8.30
N VAL A 185 23.87 5.70 -8.00
CA VAL A 185 23.64 7.04 -8.55
C VAL A 185 23.68 7.06 -10.07
N ASP A 186 24.71 6.48 -10.68
CA ASP A 186 24.91 6.41 -12.12
C ASP A 186 23.73 5.74 -12.85
N LYS A 187 23.15 4.70 -12.26
CA LYS A 187 21.95 4.05 -12.82
C LYS A 187 20.71 4.94 -12.73
N ILE A 188 20.56 5.70 -11.62
CA ILE A 188 19.44 6.63 -11.45
C ILE A 188 19.53 7.75 -12.49
N LEU A 189 20.68 8.40 -12.59
CA LEU A 189 20.89 9.53 -13.52
C LEU A 189 20.82 9.09 -14.98
N SER A 190 21.49 7.99 -15.36
CA SER A 190 21.42 7.48 -16.73
C SER A 190 19.99 7.12 -17.14
N LYS A 191 19.19 6.55 -16.21
CA LYS A 191 17.80 6.24 -16.53
C LYS A 191 16.93 7.48 -16.62
N ALA A 192 17.23 8.51 -15.82
CA ALA A 192 16.53 9.79 -15.89
C ALA A 192 16.75 10.47 -17.25
N GLU A 193 17.99 10.48 -17.73
CA GLU A 193 18.34 11.00 -19.07
C GLU A 193 17.71 10.16 -20.19
N GLU A 194 17.82 8.82 -20.11
CA GLU A 194 17.28 7.91 -21.14
C GLU A 194 15.78 8.10 -21.38
N CYS A 195 15.00 8.30 -20.32
CA CYS A 195 13.54 8.41 -20.44
C CYS A 195 13.04 9.85 -20.43
N ASP A 196 13.91 10.85 -20.37
CA ASP A 196 13.55 12.28 -20.25
C ASP A 196 12.60 12.50 -19.06
N ALA A 197 13.08 12.16 -17.86
CA ALA A 197 12.29 12.22 -16.64
C ALA A 197 12.19 13.66 -16.12
N ASP A 198 10.99 14.06 -15.70
CA ASP A 198 10.74 15.39 -15.12
C ASP A 198 11.16 15.47 -13.64
N VAL A 199 11.11 14.34 -12.93
CA VAL A 199 11.38 14.28 -11.49
C VAL A 199 12.09 12.99 -11.12
N ILE A 200 13.03 13.07 -10.18
CA ILE A 200 13.67 11.92 -9.54
C ILE A 200 13.22 11.88 -8.08
N GLY A 201 12.49 10.82 -7.71
CA GLY A 201 12.07 10.53 -6.34
C GLY A 201 13.02 9.55 -5.67
N LEU A 202 13.70 9.99 -4.61
CA LEU A 202 14.64 9.17 -3.86
C LEU A 202 14.02 8.71 -2.54
N SER A 203 14.28 7.45 -2.17
CA SER A 203 13.89 6.86 -0.91
C SER A 203 15.11 6.39 -0.14
N GLY A 204 15.13 6.66 1.16
CA GLY A 204 16.13 6.18 2.09
C GLY A 204 15.61 6.34 3.52
N LEU A 205 15.83 5.32 4.36
CA LEU A 205 15.37 5.30 5.76
C LEU A 205 16.52 5.36 6.76
N ILE A 206 17.65 4.74 6.43
CA ILE A 206 18.78 4.68 7.34
C ILE A 206 19.75 5.85 7.14
N THR A 207 20.46 6.24 8.20
CA THR A 207 21.35 7.41 8.16
C THR A 207 22.36 7.41 6.98
N PRO A 208 23.02 6.30 6.63
CA PRO A 208 23.93 6.28 5.48
C PRO A 208 23.25 6.55 4.13
N SER A 209 21.96 6.23 3.97
CA SER A 209 21.24 6.50 2.73
C SER A 209 20.96 7.99 2.50
N LEU A 210 20.95 8.81 3.56
CA LEU A 210 20.79 10.25 3.45
C LEU A 210 22.00 10.89 2.73
N ASP A 211 23.21 10.40 2.98
CA ASP A 211 24.44 10.88 2.33
C ASP A 211 24.42 10.53 0.84
N GLU A 212 23.91 9.35 0.48
CA GLU A 212 23.71 8.96 -0.93
C GLU A 212 22.68 9.87 -1.62
N MET A 213 21.57 10.21 -0.94
CA MET A 213 20.56 11.12 -1.50
C MET A 213 21.15 12.52 -1.74
N VAL A 214 21.98 13.03 -0.82
CA VAL A 214 22.69 14.30 -0.97
C VAL A 214 23.67 14.26 -2.15
N THR A 215 24.36 13.13 -2.36
CA THR A 215 25.28 12.93 -3.46
C THR A 215 24.53 12.98 -4.79
N ILE A 216 23.43 12.23 -4.92
CA ILE A 216 22.61 12.22 -6.14
C ILE A 216 22.05 13.62 -6.48
N ALA A 217 21.65 14.38 -5.44
CA ALA A 217 21.10 15.73 -5.65
C ALA A 217 22.12 16.77 -6.09
N LYS A 218 23.42 16.46 -6.05
CA LYS A 218 24.52 17.36 -6.48
C LYS A 218 25.04 17.06 -7.87
N GLU A 219 24.84 15.86 -8.35
CA GLU A 219 25.20 15.40 -9.68
C GLU A 219 24.13 15.79 -10.73
#